data_b493d88dd0659198476904959668df6f
#
_entry.id   b493d88dd0659198476904959668df6f
#
_cell.length_a   1.000
_cell.length_b   1.000
_cell.length_c   1.000
_cell.angle_alpha   90.00
_cell.angle_beta   90.00
_cell.angle_gamma   90.00
#
_symmetry.space_group_name_H-M   'P 1'
#
loop_
_entity.id
_entity.type
_entity.pdbx_description
1 polymer ?
#
loop_
_entity_poly.entity_id
_entity_poly.type
_entity_poly.pdbx_seq_one_letter_code
_entity_poly.pdbx_strand_id
1 'polypeptide(L)'
;MGKSVTFAAILALAATFAAAPLAAQEAAPADTTAEKPAPTIPEGGADAVVATVNGQAITLGHLIVLRANLPAQYQNLADDVLYNGILNQLIQQAALSQSVEGSITKRDTLAMENDRRGYLSGVALQGVADGAVTDAALQAAYDAKFTGAPETKEYNAAHILVATEEEAKTLKAEIDGGADFGDMAKQHSSDGAAAGGGDLGWFSQGMMVKPFEDAVLAMEVGAVSGPVQTQFGWHLIKLVETRIQAAPTLDDTREELAAEIEQAAVEAHIKSITDAAKIERPGEGFDPALMRETTLLDK
;
A
#
# COMPACT_ATOMS: atom_id res chain seq x y z
N MET A 1 -19.45 28.42 15.02
CA MET A 1 -19.43 27.70 13.74
C MET A 1 -18.16 28.11 12.99
N GLY A 2 -17.03 27.53 13.34
CA GLY A 2 -15.75 27.77 12.70
C GLY A 2 -15.61 26.85 11.48
N LYS A 3 -15.54 27.43 10.31
CA LYS A 3 -15.20 26.69 9.09
C LYS A 3 -13.72 26.34 9.17
N SER A 4 -13.41 25.06 9.42
CA SER A 4 -12.07 24.52 9.22
C SER A 4 -11.75 24.62 7.73
N VAL A 5 -10.92 25.60 7.37
CA VAL A 5 -10.30 25.65 6.05
C VAL A 5 -9.17 24.67 6.06
N THR A 6 -9.46 23.45 5.62
CA THR A 6 -8.42 22.47 5.29
C THR A 6 -7.70 23.05 4.07
N PHE A 7 -6.50 23.60 4.27
CA PHE A 7 -5.60 23.95 3.17
C PHE A 7 -5.07 22.65 2.55
N ALA A 8 -5.94 21.96 1.80
CA ALA A 8 -5.46 21.24 0.65
C ALA A 8 -5.05 22.33 -0.32
N ALA A 9 -3.75 22.48 -0.58
CA ALA A 9 -3.25 23.30 -1.67
C ALA A 9 -3.78 22.71 -2.98
N ILE A 10 -5.04 23.01 -3.28
CA ILE A 10 -5.63 22.72 -4.58
C ILE A 10 -4.92 23.68 -5.51
N LEU A 11 -4.01 23.13 -6.29
CA LEU A 11 -3.48 23.71 -7.50
C LEU A 11 -4.67 23.90 -8.46
N ALA A 12 -5.48 24.91 -8.22
CA ALA A 12 -6.41 25.38 -9.22
C ALA A 12 -5.59 26.12 -10.28
N LEU A 13 -5.01 25.35 -11.21
CA LEU A 13 -4.57 25.87 -12.49
C LEU A 13 -5.85 26.30 -13.22
N ALA A 14 -6.38 27.46 -12.86
CA ALA A 14 -7.42 28.13 -13.63
C ALA A 14 -6.75 28.68 -14.90
N ALA A 15 -6.37 27.77 -15.80
CA ALA A 15 -6.12 28.11 -17.17
C ALA A 15 -7.48 28.40 -17.80
N THR A 16 -7.83 29.66 -17.93
CA THR A 16 -8.87 30.13 -18.89
C THR A 16 -8.35 29.81 -20.29
N PHE A 17 -8.55 28.58 -20.72
CA PHE A 17 -8.38 28.20 -22.12
C PHE A 17 -9.55 28.85 -22.89
N ALA A 18 -9.26 29.93 -23.59
CA ALA A 18 -10.09 30.35 -24.69
C ALA A 18 -10.09 29.24 -25.73
N ALA A 19 -11.21 28.55 -25.86
CA ALA A 19 -11.40 27.53 -26.89
C ALA A 19 -11.38 28.21 -28.28
N ALA A 20 -10.26 28.11 -28.98
CA ALA A 20 -10.22 28.34 -30.40
C ALA A 20 -10.66 27.03 -31.11
N PRO A 21 -11.47 27.10 -32.17
CA PRO A 21 -11.93 25.91 -32.87
C PRO A 21 -10.75 25.22 -33.57
N LEU A 22 -10.59 23.93 -33.28
CA LEU A 22 -9.63 23.07 -33.93
C LEU A 22 -10.07 22.84 -35.38
N ALA A 23 -9.46 23.55 -36.31
CA ALA A 23 -9.55 23.21 -37.74
C ALA A 23 -8.67 21.94 -37.94
N ALA A 24 -9.29 20.86 -38.39
CA ALA A 24 -8.61 19.64 -38.76
C ALA A 24 -7.64 19.94 -39.92
N GLN A 25 -6.36 19.90 -39.63
CA GLN A 25 -5.30 19.92 -40.64
C GLN A 25 -4.74 18.53 -40.79
N GLU A 26 -4.94 17.97 -41.96
CA GLU A 26 -4.53 16.67 -42.42
C GLU A 26 -2.98 16.55 -42.31
N ALA A 27 -2.50 15.61 -41.51
CA ALA A 27 -1.07 15.41 -41.27
C ALA A 27 -0.44 14.69 -42.46
N ALA A 28 0.49 15.35 -43.15
CA ALA A 28 1.48 14.71 -43.99
C ALA A 28 2.52 13.96 -43.15
N PRO A 29 3.06 12.79 -43.60
CA PRO A 29 4.04 12.06 -42.81
C PRO A 29 5.38 12.78 -42.85
N ALA A 30 5.81 13.34 -41.72
CA ALA A 30 7.17 13.83 -41.53
C ALA A 30 8.00 12.74 -40.86
N ASP A 31 8.74 12.03 -41.68
CA ASP A 31 9.94 11.27 -41.28
C ASP A 31 11.05 12.28 -41.03
N THR A 32 11.48 12.37 -39.78
CA THR A 32 12.84 12.68 -39.28
C THR A 32 12.76 12.90 -37.78
N THR A 33 13.14 11.89 -37.00
CA THR A 33 13.54 12.03 -35.59
C THR A 33 14.84 12.86 -35.51
N ALA A 34 14.76 14.17 -35.68
CA ALA A 34 15.80 15.06 -35.25
C ALA A 34 15.72 15.14 -33.71
N GLU A 35 16.67 14.52 -33.04
CA GLU A 35 16.86 14.60 -31.60
C GLU A 35 16.90 16.09 -31.21
N LYS A 36 15.91 16.55 -30.44
CA LYS A 36 15.86 17.93 -29.96
C LYS A 36 17.14 18.20 -29.18
N PRO A 37 17.96 19.22 -29.54
CA PRO A 37 19.21 19.47 -28.81
C PRO A 37 18.94 19.65 -27.32
N ALA A 38 19.81 19.11 -26.49
CA ALA A 38 19.71 19.25 -25.05
C ALA A 38 19.63 20.75 -24.67
N PRO A 39 18.78 21.10 -23.70
CA PRO A 39 18.60 22.49 -23.28
C PRO A 39 19.94 23.04 -22.73
N THR A 40 20.27 24.26 -23.12
CA THR A 40 21.46 24.95 -22.59
C THR A 40 21.18 25.36 -21.15
N ILE A 41 22.03 24.91 -20.22
CA ILE A 41 21.93 25.31 -18.81
C ILE A 41 22.33 26.78 -18.69
N PRO A 42 21.50 27.65 -18.11
CA PRO A 42 21.83 29.06 -17.94
C PRO A 42 22.96 29.24 -16.90
N GLU A 43 23.67 30.37 -16.98
CA GLU A 43 24.62 30.79 -15.93
C GLU A 43 23.83 30.90 -14.59
N GLY A 44 24.41 30.35 -13.51
CA GLY A 44 23.73 30.22 -12.22
C GLY A 44 22.92 28.94 -12.03
N GLY A 45 22.69 28.14 -13.08
CA GLY A 45 21.99 26.84 -12.96
C GLY A 45 20.60 26.98 -12.31
N ALA A 46 20.36 26.26 -11.21
CA ALA A 46 19.10 26.34 -10.48
C ALA A 46 18.82 27.70 -9.83
N ASP A 47 19.87 28.49 -9.55
CA ASP A 47 19.76 29.81 -8.95
C ASP A 47 19.56 30.93 -9.99
N ALA A 48 19.55 30.59 -11.29
CA ALA A 48 19.27 31.56 -12.35
C ALA A 48 17.89 32.20 -12.12
N VAL A 49 17.87 33.53 -12.02
CA VAL A 49 16.63 34.29 -11.76
C VAL A 49 15.78 34.33 -13.02
N VAL A 50 14.53 33.87 -12.91
CA VAL A 50 13.55 33.85 -14.01
C VAL A 50 12.51 34.98 -13.91
N ALA A 51 12.28 35.48 -12.70
CA ALA A 51 11.45 36.65 -12.42
C ALA A 51 11.79 37.28 -11.07
N THR A 52 11.36 38.52 -10.85
CA THR A 52 11.40 39.17 -9.54
C THR A 52 10.03 39.77 -9.22
N VAL A 53 9.59 39.64 -7.97
CA VAL A 53 8.35 40.23 -7.47
C VAL A 53 8.69 41.09 -6.26
N ASN A 54 8.54 42.40 -6.39
CA ASN A 54 8.93 43.39 -5.37
C ASN A 54 10.37 43.20 -4.83
N GLY A 55 11.30 42.81 -5.71
CA GLY A 55 12.69 42.57 -5.37
C GLY A 55 13.01 41.14 -4.90
N GLN A 56 12.03 40.30 -4.62
CA GLN A 56 12.23 38.88 -4.30
C GLN A 56 12.39 38.06 -5.58
N ALA A 57 13.47 37.30 -5.67
CA ALA A 57 13.77 36.50 -6.84
C ALA A 57 12.98 35.17 -6.86
N ILE A 58 12.45 34.85 -8.04
CA ILE A 58 11.97 33.51 -8.40
C ILE A 58 13.04 32.91 -9.31
N THR A 59 13.55 31.76 -8.96
CA THR A 59 14.64 31.10 -9.67
C THR A 59 14.15 29.90 -10.49
N LEU A 60 14.97 29.44 -11.43
CA LEU A 60 14.71 28.22 -12.19
C LEU A 60 14.50 27.01 -11.27
N GLY A 61 15.23 26.93 -10.16
CA GLY A 61 15.08 25.90 -9.15
C GLY A 61 13.67 25.84 -8.56
N HIS A 62 13.03 26.98 -8.31
CA HIS A 62 11.63 27.02 -7.86
C HIS A 62 10.68 26.36 -8.87
N LEU A 63 10.89 26.64 -10.18
CA LEU A 63 10.08 26.04 -11.24
C LEU A 63 10.29 24.52 -11.32
N ILE A 64 11.55 24.07 -11.24
CA ILE A 64 11.91 22.65 -11.31
C ILE A 64 11.25 21.87 -10.15
N VAL A 65 11.38 22.39 -8.92
CA VAL A 65 10.79 21.75 -7.74
C VAL A 65 9.25 21.70 -7.84
N LEU A 66 8.62 22.79 -8.30
CA LEU A 66 7.16 22.81 -8.43
C LEU A 66 6.69 21.83 -9.53
N ARG A 67 7.41 21.78 -10.68
CA ARG A 67 7.14 20.82 -11.75
C ARG A 67 7.23 19.37 -11.27
N ALA A 68 8.25 19.03 -10.48
CA ALA A 68 8.43 17.67 -9.97
C ALA A 68 7.27 17.21 -9.07
N ASN A 69 6.58 18.14 -8.42
CA ASN A 69 5.45 17.86 -7.53
C ASN A 69 4.08 17.97 -8.21
N LEU A 70 4.04 18.21 -9.54
CA LEU A 70 2.76 18.24 -10.26
C LEU A 70 2.14 16.85 -10.36
N PRO A 71 0.80 16.74 -10.25
CA PRO A 71 0.09 15.52 -10.57
C PRO A 71 0.42 15.00 -11.98
N ALA A 72 0.46 13.68 -12.16
CA ALA A 72 0.89 13.02 -13.39
C ALA A 72 0.17 13.53 -14.66
N GLN A 73 -1.10 13.91 -14.52
CA GLN A 73 -1.90 14.46 -15.64
C GLN A 73 -1.33 15.76 -16.24
N TYR A 74 -0.57 16.54 -15.46
CA TYR A 74 0.05 17.78 -15.92
C TYR A 74 1.47 17.58 -16.44
N GLN A 75 2.15 16.49 -16.04
CA GLN A 75 3.54 16.25 -16.40
C GLN A 75 3.76 16.01 -17.91
N ASN A 76 2.70 15.65 -18.64
CA ASN A 76 2.74 15.41 -20.09
C ASN A 76 2.42 16.66 -20.93
N LEU A 77 2.21 17.83 -20.31
CA LEU A 77 2.02 19.07 -21.06
C LEU A 77 3.34 19.53 -21.71
N ALA A 78 3.22 20.31 -22.79
CA ALA A 78 4.38 20.88 -23.47
C ALA A 78 5.22 21.76 -22.53
N ASP A 79 6.53 21.74 -22.67
CA ASP A 79 7.48 22.42 -21.76
C ASP A 79 7.21 23.93 -21.64
N ASP A 80 6.85 24.59 -22.74
CA ASP A 80 6.52 26.02 -22.76
C ASP A 80 5.22 26.35 -22.02
N VAL A 81 4.23 25.47 -22.10
CA VAL A 81 2.98 25.58 -21.35
C VAL A 81 3.23 25.43 -19.85
N LEU A 82 4.00 24.40 -19.47
CA LEU A 82 4.38 24.17 -18.08
C LEU A 82 5.20 25.32 -17.52
N TYR A 83 6.23 25.74 -18.25
CA TYR A 83 7.11 26.84 -17.83
C TYR A 83 6.31 28.11 -17.54
N ASN A 84 5.49 28.54 -18.48
CA ASN A 84 4.71 29.77 -18.33
C ASN A 84 3.64 29.64 -17.24
N GLY A 85 2.97 28.47 -17.16
CA GLY A 85 1.95 28.20 -16.13
C GLY A 85 2.54 28.24 -14.72
N ILE A 86 3.65 27.54 -14.51
CA ILE A 86 4.34 27.47 -13.22
C ILE A 86 4.91 28.84 -12.83
N LEU A 87 5.54 29.54 -13.78
CA LEU A 87 6.10 30.87 -13.53
C LEU A 87 5.02 31.87 -13.11
N ASN A 88 3.91 31.92 -13.83
CA ASN A 88 2.78 32.80 -13.50
C ASN A 88 2.19 32.47 -12.12
N GLN A 89 2.07 31.18 -11.79
CA GLN A 89 1.61 30.75 -10.48
C GLN A 89 2.56 31.23 -9.36
N LEU A 90 3.86 31.06 -9.52
CA LEU A 90 4.85 31.49 -8.53
C LEU A 90 4.85 33.03 -8.37
N ILE A 91 4.71 33.79 -9.47
CA ILE A 91 4.59 35.26 -9.42
C ILE A 91 3.35 35.66 -8.60
N GLN A 92 2.18 35.03 -8.88
CA GLN A 92 0.96 35.31 -8.14
C GLN A 92 1.08 34.96 -6.65
N GLN A 93 1.65 33.78 -6.33
CA GLN A 93 1.89 33.34 -4.97
C GLN A 93 2.84 34.32 -4.24
N ALA A 94 3.91 34.75 -4.87
CA ALA A 94 4.85 35.70 -4.29
C ALA A 94 4.18 37.05 -3.99
N ALA A 95 3.40 37.58 -4.94
CA ALA A 95 2.69 38.83 -4.74
C ALA A 95 1.65 38.74 -3.62
N LEU A 96 0.87 37.62 -3.57
CA LEU A 96 -0.13 37.40 -2.54
C LEU A 96 0.50 37.23 -1.16
N SER A 97 1.58 36.43 -1.04
CA SER A 97 2.26 36.22 0.23
C SER A 97 2.81 37.53 0.79
N GLN A 98 3.47 38.33 -0.05
CA GLN A 98 3.97 39.65 0.35
C GLN A 98 2.87 40.62 0.79
N SER A 99 1.67 40.53 0.20
CA SER A 99 0.56 41.41 0.55
C SER A 99 0.05 41.23 1.99
N VAL A 100 0.30 40.06 2.59
CA VAL A 100 -0.14 39.72 3.96
C VAL A 100 0.99 39.63 4.96
N GLU A 101 2.25 39.76 4.55
CA GLU A 101 3.44 39.55 5.38
C GLU A 101 3.41 40.42 6.67
N GLY A 102 2.92 41.67 6.58
CA GLY A 102 2.77 42.58 7.72
C GLY A 102 1.56 42.30 8.62
N SER A 103 0.69 41.35 8.25
CA SER A 103 -0.55 41.00 8.98
C SER A 103 -0.62 39.55 9.42
N ILE A 104 0.50 38.84 9.34
CA ILE A 104 0.61 37.43 9.80
C ILE A 104 0.32 37.35 11.30
N THR A 105 -0.65 36.52 11.67
CA THR A 105 -1.04 36.31 13.06
C THR A 105 -0.15 35.27 13.73
N LYS A 106 -0.25 35.17 15.07
CA LYS A 106 0.38 34.08 15.84
C LYS A 106 -0.07 32.70 15.36
N ARG A 107 -1.35 32.58 15.00
CA ARG A 107 -1.93 31.35 14.42
C ARG A 107 -1.21 30.95 13.13
N ASP A 108 -1.04 31.90 12.23
CA ASP A 108 -0.39 31.67 10.93
C ASP A 108 1.08 31.27 11.13
N THR A 109 1.78 31.96 12.02
CA THR A 109 3.18 31.64 12.35
C THR A 109 3.32 30.21 12.85
N LEU A 110 2.49 29.80 13.82
CA LEU A 110 2.53 28.44 14.36
C LEU A 110 2.11 27.38 13.33
N ALA A 111 1.18 27.70 12.42
CA ALA A 111 0.81 26.83 11.31
C ALA A 111 2.01 26.59 10.37
N MET A 112 2.67 27.66 9.92
CA MET A 112 3.86 27.55 9.07
C MET A 112 5.02 26.80 9.75
N GLU A 113 5.20 26.98 11.06
CA GLU A 113 6.20 26.22 11.82
C GLU A 113 5.88 24.72 11.84
N ASN A 114 4.60 24.36 12.00
CA ASN A 114 4.16 22.96 11.95
C ASN A 114 4.31 22.36 10.58
N ASP A 115 3.94 23.08 9.51
CA ASP A 115 4.11 22.66 8.14
C ASP A 115 5.58 22.43 7.80
N ARG A 116 6.46 23.36 8.24
CA ARG A 116 7.91 23.20 8.05
C ARG A 116 8.46 21.97 8.79
N ARG A 117 8.01 21.71 10.05
CA ARG A 117 8.42 20.52 10.79
C ARG A 117 7.94 19.25 10.08
N GLY A 118 6.69 19.23 9.63
CA GLY A 118 6.13 18.11 8.88
C GLY A 118 6.92 17.81 7.61
N TYR A 119 7.20 18.85 6.82
CA TYR A 119 8.01 18.72 5.59
C TYR A 119 9.41 18.16 5.87
N LEU A 120 10.14 18.74 6.83
CA LEU A 120 11.50 18.30 7.17
C LEU A 120 11.53 16.89 7.75
N SER A 121 10.51 16.50 8.53
CA SER A 121 10.34 15.12 9.01
C SER A 121 10.15 14.16 7.85
N GLY A 122 9.30 14.52 6.88
CA GLY A 122 9.12 13.73 5.65
C GLY A 122 10.42 13.54 4.89
N VAL A 123 11.19 14.61 4.69
CA VAL A 123 12.51 14.54 4.02
C VAL A 123 13.47 13.59 4.74
N ALA A 124 13.52 13.68 6.09
CA ALA A 124 14.39 12.81 6.88
C ALA A 124 13.99 11.33 6.76
N LEU A 125 12.69 11.04 6.78
CA LEU A 125 12.18 9.67 6.69
C LEU A 125 12.30 9.09 5.28
N GLN A 126 12.08 9.92 4.24
CA GLN A 126 12.23 9.48 2.85
C GLN A 126 13.67 9.01 2.58
N GLY A 127 14.68 9.77 3.05
CA GLY A 127 16.07 9.36 2.89
C GLY A 127 16.42 8.03 3.57
N VAL A 128 15.74 7.70 4.68
CA VAL A 128 15.87 6.41 5.37
C VAL A 128 15.20 5.31 4.59
N ALA A 129 13.96 5.53 4.12
CA ALA A 129 13.20 4.54 3.37
C ALA A 129 13.93 4.18 2.07
N ASP A 130 14.35 5.17 1.28
CA ASP A 130 15.06 4.98 0.01
C ASP A 130 16.36 4.16 0.17
N GLY A 131 17.03 4.31 1.32
CA GLY A 131 18.28 3.60 1.61
C GLY A 131 18.12 2.22 2.26
N ALA A 132 16.95 1.91 2.78
CA ALA A 132 16.72 0.70 3.57
C ALA A 132 16.58 -0.56 2.72
N VAL A 133 15.90 -0.48 1.58
CA VAL A 133 15.62 -1.63 0.71
C VAL A 133 16.78 -1.87 -0.23
N THR A 134 17.63 -2.78 0.16
CA THR A 134 18.73 -3.29 -0.67
C THR A 134 18.53 -4.77 -0.95
N ASP A 135 19.16 -5.31 -2.01
CA ASP A 135 19.10 -6.74 -2.29
C ASP A 135 19.61 -7.58 -1.12
N ALA A 136 20.61 -7.09 -0.39
CA ALA A 136 21.12 -7.76 0.81
C ALA A 136 20.11 -7.74 1.96
N ALA A 137 19.39 -6.64 2.17
CA ALA A 137 18.35 -6.54 3.19
C ALA A 137 17.14 -7.45 2.85
N LEU A 138 16.73 -7.46 1.58
CA LEU A 138 15.68 -8.35 1.09
C LEU A 138 16.02 -9.82 1.29
N GLN A 139 17.25 -10.22 0.91
CA GLN A 139 17.70 -11.58 1.11
C GLN A 139 17.75 -11.95 2.59
N ALA A 140 18.26 -11.06 3.43
CA ALA A 140 18.33 -11.32 4.88
C ALA A 140 16.93 -11.43 5.52
N ALA A 141 15.99 -10.60 5.11
CA ALA A 141 14.59 -10.68 5.57
C ALA A 141 13.91 -11.98 5.10
N TYR A 142 14.13 -12.36 3.84
CA TYR A 142 13.64 -13.61 3.29
C TYR A 142 14.21 -14.82 4.05
N ASP A 143 15.51 -14.84 4.25
CA ASP A 143 16.18 -15.92 4.96
C ASP A 143 15.68 -16.04 6.42
N ALA A 144 15.50 -14.92 7.10
CA ALA A 144 14.97 -14.90 8.47
C ALA A 144 13.52 -15.43 8.56
N LYS A 145 12.72 -15.20 7.53
CA LYS A 145 11.28 -15.55 7.51
C LYS A 145 11.05 -16.99 7.03
N PHE A 146 11.80 -17.43 6.03
CA PHE A 146 11.54 -18.67 5.31
C PHE A 146 12.64 -19.73 5.40
N THR A 147 13.91 -19.36 5.64
CA THR A 147 15.00 -20.34 5.73
C THR A 147 14.95 -21.04 7.08
N GLY A 148 14.73 -22.35 7.04
CA GLY A 148 14.58 -23.17 8.26
C GLY A 148 13.21 -23.03 8.95
N ALA A 149 12.25 -22.33 8.34
CA ALA A 149 10.87 -22.38 8.78
C ALA A 149 10.34 -23.82 8.69
N PRO A 150 9.47 -24.26 9.62
CA PRO A 150 8.85 -25.56 9.53
C PRO A 150 8.15 -25.73 8.18
N GLU A 151 8.41 -26.90 7.55
CA GLU A 151 7.71 -27.23 6.31
C GLU A 151 6.19 -27.25 6.54
N THR A 152 5.46 -26.46 5.76
CA THR A 152 4.00 -26.48 5.80
C THR A 152 3.50 -27.65 4.98
N LYS A 153 2.90 -28.64 5.67
CA LYS A 153 2.26 -29.77 5.00
C LYS A 153 0.84 -29.39 4.59
N GLU A 154 0.53 -29.63 3.33
CA GLU A 154 -0.82 -29.50 2.78
C GLU A 154 -1.44 -30.86 2.54
N TYR A 155 -2.75 -30.91 2.67
CA TYR A 155 -3.57 -32.09 2.55
C TYR A 155 -4.59 -31.85 1.45
N ASN A 156 -4.80 -32.83 0.59
CA ASN A 156 -5.89 -32.88 -0.35
C ASN A 156 -6.84 -33.98 0.11
N ALA A 157 -8.09 -33.63 0.37
CA ALA A 157 -9.07 -34.58 0.87
C ALA A 157 -10.42 -34.39 0.17
N ALA A 158 -11.19 -35.47 0.15
CA ALA A 158 -12.60 -35.44 -0.19
C ALA A 158 -13.42 -35.86 1.03
N HIS A 159 -14.67 -35.39 1.12
CA HIS A 159 -15.56 -35.78 2.20
C HIS A 159 -17.01 -36.07 1.77
N ILE A 160 -17.70 -36.79 2.60
CA ILE A 160 -19.14 -37.02 2.54
C ILE A 160 -19.72 -36.52 3.87
N LEU A 161 -20.67 -35.58 3.82
CA LEU A 161 -21.36 -35.05 4.99
C LEU A 161 -22.78 -35.57 5.03
N VAL A 162 -23.14 -36.21 6.14
CA VAL A 162 -24.50 -36.72 6.39
C VAL A 162 -25.00 -36.30 7.77
N ALA A 163 -26.32 -36.47 8.00
CA ALA A 163 -26.94 -36.00 9.22
C ALA A 163 -26.70 -36.91 10.40
N THR A 164 -26.58 -38.22 10.19
CA THR A 164 -26.53 -39.22 11.26
C THR A 164 -25.29 -40.11 11.18
N GLU A 165 -24.86 -40.62 12.34
CA GLU A 165 -23.77 -41.57 12.44
C GLU A 165 -24.06 -42.89 11.73
N GLU A 166 -25.32 -43.37 11.83
CA GLU A 166 -25.78 -44.60 11.21
C GLU A 166 -25.67 -44.53 9.68
N GLU A 167 -26.06 -43.38 9.09
CA GLU A 167 -25.90 -43.15 7.66
C GLU A 167 -24.43 -43.17 7.27
N ALA A 168 -23.59 -42.46 8.01
CA ALA A 168 -22.14 -42.46 7.75
C ALA A 168 -21.53 -43.87 7.86
N LYS A 169 -21.93 -44.68 8.85
CA LYS A 169 -21.49 -46.09 8.98
C LYS A 169 -21.94 -46.94 7.79
N THR A 170 -23.14 -46.75 7.33
CA THR A 170 -23.71 -47.49 6.17
C THR A 170 -22.91 -47.18 4.91
N LEU A 171 -22.70 -45.88 4.62
CA LEU A 171 -21.90 -45.43 3.47
C LEU A 171 -20.44 -45.90 3.57
N LYS A 172 -19.88 -45.89 4.78
CA LYS A 172 -18.50 -46.43 5.01
C LYS A 172 -18.43 -47.90 4.65
N ALA A 173 -19.41 -48.71 5.05
CA ALA A 173 -19.42 -50.13 4.73
C ALA A 173 -19.56 -50.40 3.21
N GLU A 174 -20.34 -49.59 2.50
CA GLU A 174 -20.47 -49.66 1.04
C GLU A 174 -19.15 -49.28 0.34
N ILE A 175 -18.48 -48.25 0.81
CA ILE A 175 -17.16 -47.82 0.30
C ILE A 175 -16.12 -48.91 0.57
N ASP A 176 -16.10 -49.50 1.77
CA ASP A 176 -15.21 -50.60 2.09
C ASP A 176 -15.52 -51.86 1.25
N GLY A 177 -16.76 -52.00 0.80
CA GLY A 177 -17.22 -53.01 -0.14
C GLY A 177 -16.88 -52.74 -1.60
N GLY A 178 -16.25 -51.61 -1.90
CA GLY A 178 -15.74 -51.26 -3.22
C GLY A 178 -16.60 -50.20 -3.96
N ALA A 179 -17.58 -49.55 -3.32
CA ALA A 179 -18.27 -48.43 -3.90
C ALA A 179 -17.33 -47.24 -4.12
N ASP A 180 -17.46 -46.50 -5.22
CA ASP A 180 -16.63 -45.32 -5.48
C ASP A 180 -17.01 -44.19 -4.54
N PHE A 181 -16.00 -43.61 -3.88
CA PHE A 181 -16.17 -42.54 -2.89
C PHE A 181 -16.82 -41.30 -3.49
N GLY A 182 -16.36 -40.89 -4.68
CA GLY A 182 -16.90 -39.68 -5.34
C GLY A 182 -18.36 -39.83 -5.77
N ASP A 183 -18.73 -41.04 -6.23
CA ASP A 183 -20.13 -41.31 -6.60
C ASP A 183 -21.02 -41.37 -5.36
N MET A 184 -20.55 -41.93 -4.25
CA MET A 184 -21.24 -41.88 -2.96
C MET A 184 -21.38 -40.45 -2.46
N ALA A 185 -20.36 -39.62 -2.58
CA ALA A 185 -20.45 -38.21 -2.24
C ALA A 185 -21.52 -37.47 -3.05
N LYS A 186 -21.57 -37.67 -4.38
CA LYS A 186 -22.59 -37.05 -5.26
C LYS A 186 -24.00 -37.43 -4.90
N GLN A 187 -24.21 -38.65 -4.41
CA GLN A 187 -25.52 -39.18 -4.15
C GLN A 187 -26.04 -38.88 -2.73
N HIS A 188 -25.14 -38.82 -1.74
CA HIS A 188 -25.51 -38.82 -0.34
C HIS A 188 -25.02 -37.62 0.44
N SER A 189 -23.96 -36.90 -0.03
CA SER A 189 -23.44 -35.76 0.72
C SER A 189 -24.36 -34.56 0.68
N SER A 190 -24.60 -33.97 1.82
CA SER A 190 -25.35 -32.70 1.96
C SER A 190 -24.46 -31.44 1.81
N ASP A 191 -23.19 -31.64 1.59
CA ASP A 191 -22.23 -30.53 1.43
C ASP A 191 -22.18 -29.98 0.00
N GLY A 192 -21.75 -28.71 -0.15
CA GLY A 192 -21.61 -28.07 -1.47
C GLY A 192 -20.58 -28.72 -2.40
N ALA A 193 -19.60 -29.44 -1.84
CA ALA A 193 -18.61 -30.20 -2.60
C ALA A 193 -19.16 -31.52 -3.20
N ALA A 194 -20.37 -31.93 -2.83
CA ALA A 194 -21.00 -33.18 -3.29
C ALA A 194 -20.95 -33.35 -4.82
N ALA A 195 -21.29 -32.30 -5.56
CA ALA A 195 -21.31 -32.33 -7.04
C ALA A 195 -19.91 -32.61 -7.64
N GLY A 196 -18.85 -32.22 -6.95
CA GLY A 196 -17.45 -32.52 -7.27
C GLY A 196 -16.93 -33.84 -6.73
N GLY A 197 -17.82 -34.72 -6.21
CA GLY A 197 -17.41 -35.98 -5.59
C GLY A 197 -16.85 -35.79 -4.17
N GLY A 198 -17.18 -34.69 -3.51
CA GLY A 198 -16.75 -34.33 -2.17
C GLY A 198 -15.36 -33.70 -2.10
N ASP A 199 -14.75 -33.35 -3.23
CA ASP A 199 -13.39 -32.76 -3.28
C ASP A 199 -13.33 -31.40 -2.59
N LEU A 200 -12.43 -31.25 -1.63
CA LEU A 200 -12.18 -30.03 -0.87
C LEU A 200 -10.93 -29.29 -1.39
N GLY A 201 -10.19 -29.87 -2.32
CA GLY A 201 -8.92 -29.35 -2.79
C GLY A 201 -7.82 -29.38 -1.72
N TRP A 202 -6.80 -28.55 -1.89
CA TRP A 202 -5.66 -28.44 -0.98
C TRP A 202 -5.96 -27.48 0.19
N PHE A 203 -5.61 -27.90 1.38
CA PHE A 203 -5.70 -27.08 2.60
C PHE A 203 -4.53 -27.37 3.54
N SER A 204 -4.17 -26.35 4.33
CA SER A 204 -3.14 -26.44 5.36
C SER A 204 -3.79 -26.67 6.73
N GLN A 205 -2.96 -27.05 7.71
CA GLN A 205 -3.39 -27.16 9.10
C GLN A 205 -3.95 -25.81 9.62
N GLY A 206 -5.03 -25.86 10.38
CA GLY A 206 -5.74 -24.69 10.90
C GLY A 206 -6.86 -24.18 9.99
N MET A 207 -7.01 -24.71 8.78
CA MET A 207 -8.08 -24.28 7.86
C MET A 207 -9.39 -25.05 8.04
N MET A 208 -9.35 -26.20 8.67
CA MET A 208 -10.53 -27.04 8.89
C MET A 208 -10.97 -27.04 10.35
N VAL A 209 -12.23 -27.41 10.61
CA VAL A 209 -12.69 -27.59 11.99
C VAL A 209 -11.91 -28.70 12.67
N LYS A 210 -11.58 -28.49 13.96
CA LYS A 210 -10.64 -29.34 14.68
C LYS A 210 -10.91 -30.84 14.59
N PRO A 211 -12.13 -31.38 14.79
CA PRO A 211 -12.35 -32.83 14.70
C PRO A 211 -12.08 -33.40 13.30
N PHE A 212 -12.36 -32.63 12.25
CA PHE A 212 -12.06 -33.01 10.86
C PHE A 212 -10.56 -33.03 10.63
N GLU A 213 -9.87 -31.94 11.05
CA GLU A 213 -8.42 -31.82 10.92
C GLU A 213 -7.69 -32.93 11.66
N ASP A 214 -8.05 -33.18 12.93
CA ASP A 214 -7.42 -34.25 13.73
C ASP A 214 -7.56 -35.62 13.04
N ALA A 215 -8.70 -35.87 12.40
CA ALA A 215 -8.88 -37.10 11.64
C ALA A 215 -7.96 -37.18 10.43
N VAL A 216 -7.88 -36.09 9.63
CA VAL A 216 -7.00 -36.02 8.45
C VAL A 216 -5.53 -36.21 8.83
N LEU A 217 -5.10 -35.57 9.93
CA LEU A 217 -3.71 -35.66 10.40
C LEU A 217 -3.29 -37.09 10.83
N ALA A 218 -4.26 -37.92 11.25
CA ALA A 218 -4.06 -39.31 11.66
C ALA A 218 -4.16 -40.32 10.51
N MET A 219 -4.54 -39.86 9.29
CA MET A 219 -4.79 -40.77 8.16
C MET A 219 -3.54 -40.96 7.28
N GLU A 220 -3.49 -42.15 6.65
CA GLU A 220 -2.58 -42.42 5.53
C GLU A 220 -3.25 -42.01 4.21
N VAL A 221 -2.41 -41.63 3.22
CA VAL A 221 -2.88 -41.29 1.87
C VAL A 221 -3.65 -42.49 1.26
N GLY A 222 -4.79 -42.23 0.71
CA GLY A 222 -5.70 -43.25 0.14
C GLY A 222 -6.70 -43.84 1.14
N ALA A 223 -6.54 -43.61 2.43
CA ALA A 223 -7.46 -44.13 3.45
C ALA A 223 -8.77 -43.37 3.48
N VAL A 224 -9.84 -44.04 3.94
CA VAL A 224 -11.14 -43.45 4.26
C VAL A 224 -11.39 -43.57 5.76
N SER A 225 -11.69 -42.45 6.42
CA SER A 225 -11.94 -42.40 7.86
C SER A 225 -13.19 -43.20 8.26
N GLY A 226 -13.30 -43.54 9.54
CA GLY A 226 -14.60 -43.79 10.16
C GLY A 226 -15.44 -42.50 10.22
N PRO A 227 -16.69 -42.58 10.73
CA PRO A 227 -17.52 -41.40 10.94
C PRO A 227 -16.87 -40.41 11.91
N VAL A 228 -16.71 -39.18 11.48
CA VAL A 228 -16.13 -38.07 12.26
C VAL A 228 -17.23 -37.05 12.53
N GLN A 229 -17.53 -36.80 13.80
CA GLN A 229 -18.55 -35.83 14.19
C GLN A 229 -17.99 -34.42 14.24
N THR A 230 -18.70 -33.48 13.62
CA THR A 230 -18.45 -32.04 13.72
C THR A 230 -19.77 -31.31 14.04
N GLN A 231 -19.70 -29.97 14.15
CA GLN A 231 -20.89 -29.14 14.29
C GLN A 231 -21.81 -29.16 13.06
N PHE A 232 -21.33 -29.64 11.92
CA PHE A 232 -22.08 -29.68 10.65
C PHE A 232 -22.81 -31.02 10.44
N GLY A 233 -22.41 -32.06 11.16
CA GLY A 233 -22.91 -33.42 11.02
C GLY A 233 -21.79 -34.45 11.11
N TRP A 234 -21.99 -35.58 10.42
CA TRP A 234 -21.04 -36.70 10.38
C TRP A 234 -20.33 -36.74 9.02
N HIS A 235 -19.03 -36.84 9.07
CA HIS A 235 -18.15 -36.86 7.90
C HIS A 235 -17.54 -38.24 7.71
N LEU A 236 -17.49 -38.69 6.46
CA LEU A 236 -16.49 -39.65 5.99
C LEU A 236 -15.46 -38.85 5.21
N ILE A 237 -14.18 -39.07 5.50
CA ILE A 237 -13.08 -38.30 4.92
C ILE A 237 -12.17 -39.27 4.16
N LYS A 238 -11.83 -38.96 2.92
CA LYS A 238 -10.83 -39.66 2.14
C LYS A 238 -9.61 -38.73 1.98
N LEU A 239 -8.48 -39.13 2.54
CA LEU A 239 -7.21 -38.42 2.29
C LEU A 239 -6.67 -38.83 0.91
N VAL A 240 -6.70 -37.90 -0.03
CA VAL A 240 -6.34 -38.15 -1.43
C VAL A 240 -4.81 -38.08 -1.61
N GLU A 241 -4.21 -37.00 -1.08
CA GLU A 241 -2.79 -36.73 -1.27
C GLU A 241 -2.27 -35.80 -0.16
N THR A 242 -0.96 -35.79 0.04
CA THR A 242 -0.28 -34.79 0.88
C THR A 242 0.93 -34.24 0.14
N ARG A 243 1.25 -32.97 0.34
CA ARG A 243 2.46 -32.35 -0.19
C ARG A 243 3.09 -31.43 0.83
N ILE A 244 4.35 -31.14 0.64
CA ILE A 244 5.00 -30.02 1.33
C ILE A 244 4.80 -28.80 0.46
N GLN A 245 4.22 -27.75 1.04
CA GLN A 245 4.12 -26.45 0.38
C GLN A 245 5.52 -25.86 0.29
N ALA A 246 5.98 -25.59 -0.91
CA ALA A 246 7.23 -24.88 -1.08
C ALA A 246 7.11 -23.46 -0.48
N ALA A 247 8.16 -23.01 0.19
CA ALA A 247 8.23 -21.60 0.58
C ALA A 247 8.06 -20.70 -0.67
N PRO A 248 7.37 -19.57 -0.56
CA PRO A 248 7.29 -18.64 -1.66
C PRO A 248 8.70 -18.17 -2.05
N THR A 249 8.90 -17.80 -3.31
CA THR A 249 10.21 -17.30 -3.74
C THR A 249 10.46 -15.88 -3.20
N LEU A 250 11.73 -15.44 -3.20
CA LEU A 250 12.06 -14.05 -2.86
C LEU A 250 11.32 -13.06 -3.78
N ASP A 251 11.17 -13.41 -5.07
CA ASP A 251 10.45 -12.54 -6.01
C ASP A 251 8.96 -12.44 -5.69
N ASP A 252 8.33 -13.53 -5.25
CA ASP A 252 6.92 -13.53 -4.84
C ASP A 252 6.66 -12.68 -3.59
N THR A 253 7.67 -12.54 -2.73
CA THR A 253 7.57 -11.83 -1.44
C THR A 253 8.28 -10.48 -1.42
N ARG A 254 8.90 -10.09 -2.53
CA ARG A 254 9.76 -8.89 -2.63
C ARG A 254 9.07 -7.62 -2.16
N GLU A 255 7.84 -7.37 -2.63
CA GLU A 255 7.08 -6.15 -2.28
C GLU A 255 6.70 -6.14 -0.79
N GLU A 256 6.26 -7.27 -0.24
CA GLU A 256 5.92 -7.40 1.17
C GLU A 256 7.16 -7.17 2.05
N LEU A 257 8.26 -7.85 1.73
CA LEU A 257 9.51 -7.72 2.48
C LEU A 257 10.10 -6.31 2.38
N ALA A 258 10.00 -5.66 1.21
CA ALA A 258 10.43 -4.28 1.04
C ALA A 258 9.66 -3.34 1.97
N ALA A 259 8.33 -3.46 2.02
CA ALA A 259 7.50 -2.66 2.90
C ALA A 259 7.81 -2.90 4.40
N GLU A 260 8.03 -4.16 4.80
CA GLU A 260 8.46 -4.50 6.18
C GLU A 260 9.81 -3.87 6.54
N ILE A 261 10.78 -3.91 5.61
CA ILE A 261 12.11 -3.34 5.79
C ILE A 261 12.04 -1.82 5.91
N GLU A 262 11.31 -1.15 5.01
CA GLU A 262 11.10 0.30 5.05
C GLU A 262 10.46 0.72 6.37
N GLN A 263 9.38 0.07 6.78
CA GLN A 263 8.70 0.37 8.03
C GLN A 263 9.64 0.20 9.23
N ALA A 264 10.34 -0.91 9.32
CA ALA A 264 11.27 -1.18 10.42
C ALA A 264 12.41 -0.15 10.46
N ALA A 265 12.96 0.24 9.31
CA ALA A 265 14.02 1.24 9.24
C ALA A 265 13.52 2.63 9.67
N VAL A 266 12.33 3.04 9.24
CA VAL A 266 11.71 4.30 9.64
C VAL A 266 11.43 4.32 11.15
N GLU A 267 10.84 3.26 11.70
CA GLU A 267 10.57 3.15 13.15
C GLU A 267 11.86 3.19 13.97
N ALA A 268 12.88 2.46 13.56
CA ALA A 268 14.18 2.45 14.22
C ALA A 268 14.85 3.83 14.17
N HIS A 269 14.75 4.52 13.04
CA HIS A 269 15.30 5.87 12.88
C HIS A 269 14.59 6.88 13.78
N ILE A 270 13.24 6.90 13.77
CA ILE A 270 12.44 7.75 14.65
C ILE A 270 12.84 7.52 16.12
N LYS A 271 12.91 6.25 16.51
CA LYS A 271 13.31 5.89 17.88
C LYS A 271 14.71 6.40 18.20
N SER A 272 15.68 6.19 17.32
CA SER A 272 17.07 6.62 17.50
C SER A 272 17.17 8.13 17.69
N ILE A 273 16.50 8.91 16.84
CA ILE A 273 16.51 10.38 16.89
C ILE A 273 15.81 10.88 18.15
N THR A 274 14.68 10.28 18.52
CA THR A 274 13.93 10.70 19.71
C THR A 274 14.63 10.33 21.03
N ASP A 275 15.27 9.16 21.08
CA ASP A 275 16.05 8.75 22.26
C ASP A 275 17.30 9.63 22.48
N ALA A 276 17.91 10.10 21.40
CA ALA A 276 19.06 11.01 21.46
C ALA A 276 18.68 12.46 21.77
N ALA A 277 17.40 12.83 21.61
CA ALA A 277 16.94 14.19 21.83
C ALA A 277 16.80 14.51 23.32
N LYS A 278 17.23 15.71 23.73
CA LYS A 278 16.89 16.24 25.06
C LYS A 278 15.42 16.71 25.05
N ILE A 279 14.52 15.92 25.62
CA ILE A 279 13.10 16.21 25.65
C ILE A 279 12.71 16.72 27.05
N GLU A 280 12.19 17.93 27.12
CA GLU A 280 11.59 18.49 28.31
C GLU A 280 10.09 18.68 28.09
N ARG A 281 9.26 18.33 29.08
CA ARG A 281 7.78 18.37 28.99
C ARG A 281 7.18 19.27 30.08
N PRO A 282 7.46 20.59 30.06
CA PRO A 282 6.96 21.50 31.12
C PRO A 282 5.43 21.62 31.09
N GLY A 283 4.75 21.23 30.03
CA GLY A 283 3.28 21.20 29.94
C GLY A 283 2.64 19.93 30.47
N GLU A 284 3.41 19.01 31.06
CA GLU A 284 2.85 17.82 31.70
C GLU A 284 1.92 18.25 32.86
N GLY A 285 0.63 17.89 32.76
CA GLY A 285 -0.40 18.31 33.70
C GLY A 285 -1.30 19.47 33.24
N PHE A 286 -1.08 20.00 32.04
CA PHE A 286 -2.06 20.90 31.43
C PHE A 286 -3.33 20.12 31.07
N ASP A 287 -4.50 20.78 31.23
CA ASP A 287 -5.76 20.19 30.76
C ASP A 287 -5.74 20.01 29.26
N PRO A 288 -5.88 18.77 28.73
CA PRO A 288 -5.92 18.53 27.31
C PRO A 288 -7.03 19.29 26.57
N ALA A 289 -8.11 19.68 27.25
CA ALA A 289 -9.19 20.49 26.69
C ALA A 289 -8.72 21.87 26.21
N LEU A 290 -7.59 22.38 26.73
CA LEU A 290 -7.00 23.66 26.29
C LEU A 290 -6.64 23.68 24.82
N MET A 291 -6.44 22.54 24.20
CA MET A 291 -6.21 22.45 22.73
C MET A 291 -7.40 22.97 21.90
N ARG A 292 -8.58 23.09 22.50
CA ARG A 292 -9.80 23.62 21.86
C ARG A 292 -9.97 25.13 22.03
N GLU A 293 -9.17 25.75 22.91
CA GLU A 293 -9.22 27.18 23.20
C GLU A 293 -8.48 28.00 22.13
N THR A 294 -9.10 28.13 20.95
CA THR A 294 -8.50 28.84 19.82
C THR A 294 -8.29 30.32 20.08
N THR A 295 -9.00 30.92 21.05
CA THR A 295 -8.83 32.32 21.47
C THR A 295 -7.45 32.63 22.08
N LEU A 296 -6.70 31.60 22.51
CA LEU A 296 -5.30 31.75 22.92
C LEU A 296 -4.37 32.16 21.77
N LEU A 297 -4.80 31.98 20.51
CA LEU A 297 -4.04 32.32 19.34
C LEU A 297 -4.32 33.75 18.84
N ASP A 298 -5.30 34.44 19.42
CA ASP A 298 -5.72 35.78 19.04
C ASP A 298 -5.05 36.89 19.87
N LYS A 299 -4.10 36.51 20.74
CA LYS A 299 -3.37 37.40 21.64
C LYS A 299 -1.93 37.63 21.21
#